data_82bbcbe79f5cbdc25a9283eb2e483b38
#
_entry.id   82bbcbe79f5cbdc25a9283eb2e483b38
#
_cell.length_a   1.000
_cell.length_b   1.000
_cell.length_c   1.000
_cell.angle_alpha   90.00
_cell.angle_beta   90.00
_cell.angle_gamma   90.00
#
_symmetry.space_group_name_H-M   'P 1'
#
loop_
_entity.id
_entity.type
_entity.pdbx_description
1 polymer ?
#
loop_
_entity_poly.entity_id
_entity_poly.type
_entity_poly.pdbx_seq_one_letter_code
_entity_poly.pdbx_strand_id
1 'polypeptide(L)'
;MIQAVLFDLDGTLADTALDLGGALNTLLARHGLPAKSIDEIRTQASHGAAGLIKLGAGITPDHTDYTQWRAEYLDEYDSRYAQDTTLFGGVNELIAELNQRGIKWGIITNNPMRFTDKLVPKLGFIIPPAVVVSGDTCGEPKPSVKPMLYACGQIHANPQHTLYVGDAERDIQAGRNAGMKTVLAEWGYISDEDDTDSWQPDYRIATPIELIGCLTKKQV
;
A
#
# COMPACT_ATOMS: atom_id res chain seq x y z
N MET A 1 5.49 -24.81 -0.52
CA MET A 1 5.44 -24.16 0.83
C MET A 1 5.75 -22.70 0.65
N ILE A 2 5.00 -21.80 1.26
CA ILE A 2 5.23 -20.34 1.18
C ILE A 2 6.56 -19.99 1.85
N GLN A 3 7.36 -19.18 1.17
CA GLN A 3 8.71 -18.74 1.59
C GLN A 3 8.71 -17.30 2.08
N ALA A 4 7.81 -16.47 1.51
CA ALA A 4 7.71 -15.05 1.82
C ALA A 4 6.28 -14.53 1.69
N VAL A 5 5.98 -13.45 2.40
CA VAL A 5 4.80 -12.63 2.21
C VAL A 5 5.26 -11.18 1.99
N LEU A 6 4.83 -10.59 0.90
CA LEU A 6 5.09 -9.19 0.59
C LEU A 6 3.77 -8.42 0.66
N PHE A 7 3.82 -7.20 1.15
CA PHE A 7 2.65 -6.39 1.44
C PHE A 7 2.73 -5.02 0.77
N ASP A 8 1.60 -4.47 0.36
CA ASP A 8 1.49 -3.02 0.21
C ASP A 8 1.59 -2.34 1.58
N LEU A 9 1.79 -1.04 1.61
CA LEU A 9 1.93 -0.25 2.83
C LEU A 9 0.62 0.46 3.19
N ASP A 10 0.26 1.44 2.35
CA ASP A 10 -0.88 2.34 2.59
C ASP A 10 -2.21 1.60 2.38
N GLY A 11 -3.04 1.53 3.39
CA GLY A 11 -4.31 0.77 3.33
C GLY A 11 -4.15 -0.73 3.60
N THR A 12 -2.94 -1.26 3.67
CA THR A 12 -2.69 -2.69 3.91
C THR A 12 -2.00 -2.95 5.25
N LEU A 13 -0.80 -2.43 5.46
CA LEU A 13 -0.08 -2.53 6.74
C LEU A 13 -0.34 -1.32 7.63
N ALA A 14 -0.45 -0.12 7.05
CA ALA A 14 -0.57 1.14 7.77
C ALA A 14 -1.80 1.93 7.34
N ASP A 15 -2.52 2.48 8.33
CA ASP A 15 -3.58 3.45 8.11
C ASP A 15 -2.96 4.85 8.00
N THR A 16 -2.65 5.25 6.77
CA THR A 16 -2.02 6.53 6.43
C THR A 16 -3.03 7.61 6.04
N ALA A 17 -4.33 7.31 6.01
CA ALA A 17 -5.37 8.18 5.47
C ALA A 17 -5.46 9.53 6.20
N LEU A 18 -5.20 9.58 7.51
CA LEU A 18 -5.24 10.82 8.29
C LEU A 18 -4.12 11.79 7.86
N ASP A 19 -2.90 11.30 7.69
CA ASP A 19 -1.78 12.14 7.25
C ASP A 19 -1.93 12.56 5.78
N LEU A 20 -2.33 11.61 4.91
CA LEU A 20 -2.60 11.88 3.50
C LEU A 20 -3.73 12.91 3.32
N GLY A 21 -4.82 12.74 4.05
CA GLY A 21 -5.98 13.62 4.00
C GLY A 21 -5.71 14.99 4.64
N GLY A 22 -4.93 15.03 5.71
CA GLY A 22 -4.51 16.28 6.31
C GLY A 22 -3.64 17.12 5.39
N ALA A 23 -2.73 16.49 4.63
CA ALA A 23 -1.96 17.16 3.57
C ALA A 23 -2.87 17.72 2.48
N LEU A 24 -3.85 16.92 2.02
CA LEU A 24 -4.85 17.38 1.06
C LEU A 24 -5.62 18.59 1.58
N ASN A 25 -6.18 18.50 2.78
CA ASN A 25 -7.02 19.55 3.34
C ASN A 25 -6.25 20.84 3.60
N THR A 26 -4.97 20.77 3.97
CA THR A 26 -4.10 21.94 4.06
C THR A 26 -3.91 22.60 2.69
N LEU A 27 -3.65 21.80 1.65
CA LEU A 27 -3.52 22.29 0.29
C LEU A 27 -4.84 22.94 -0.20
N LEU A 28 -5.98 22.28 0.00
CA LEU A 28 -7.30 22.79 -0.38
C LEU A 28 -7.59 24.14 0.28
N ALA A 29 -7.27 24.30 1.57
CA ALA A 29 -7.47 25.54 2.29
C ALA A 29 -6.64 26.69 1.70
N ARG A 30 -5.39 26.45 1.26
CA ARG A 30 -4.57 27.44 0.56
C ARG A 30 -5.17 27.94 -0.75
N HIS A 31 -5.87 27.04 -1.44
CA HIS A 31 -6.54 27.37 -2.70
C HIS A 31 -8.01 27.79 -2.52
N GLY A 32 -8.47 28.01 -1.27
CA GLY A 32 -9.85 28.45 -0.98
C GLY A 32 -10.91 27.40 -1.27
N LEU A 33 -10.53 26.12 -1.33
CA LEU A 33 -11.44 24.99 -1.58
C LEU A 33 -11.90 24.34 -0.27
N PRO A 34 -13.11 23.73 -0.25
CA PRO A 34 -13.63 23.08 0.95
C PRO A 34 -12.82 21.83 1.30
N ALA A 35 -12.67 21.59 2.61
CA ALA A 35 -12.04 20.35 3.11
C ALA A 35 -12.87 19.11 2.77
N LYS A 36 -12.18 17.97 2.64
CA LYS A 36 -12.78 16.65 2.47
C LYS A 36 -12.85 15.89 3.79
N SER A 37 -13.90 15.13 3.97
CA SER A 37 -14.07 14.24 5.11
C SER A 37 -13.07 13.07 5.06
N ILE A 38 -12.80 12.44 6.21
CA ILE A 38 -11.91 11.27 6.25
C ILE A 38 -12.48 10.08 5.45
N ASP A 39 -13.80 9.93 5.42
CA ASP A 39 -14.47 8.86 4.68
C ASP A 39 -14.28 9.05 3.16
N GLU A 40 -14.44 10.29 2.63
CA GLU A 40 -14.11 10.59 1.23
C GLU A 40 -12.63 10.34 0.93
N ILE A 41 -11.73 10.73 1.84
CA ILE A 41 -10.29 10.57 1.68
C ILE A 41 -9.91 9.08 1.59
N ARG A 42 -10.46 8.24 2.48
CA ARG A 42 -10.17 6.79 2.51
C ARG A 42 -10.46 6.13 1.17
N THR A 43 -11.55 6.47 0.49
CA THR A 43 -11.90 5.87 -0.82
C THR A 43 -10.89 6.20 -1.92
N GLN A 44 -10.04 7.22 -1.74
CA GLN A 44 -9.07 7.67 -2.73
C GLN A 44 -7.61 7.55 -2.27
N ALA A 45 -7.37 7.20 -1.00
CA ALA A 45 -6.02 7.17 -0.42
C ALA A 45 -5.10 6.18 -1.13
N SER A 46 -5.60 4.99 -1.53
CA SER A 46 -4.85 4.03 -2.32
C SER A 46 -4.43 4.56 -3.69
N HIS A 47 -5.15 5.52 -4.26
CA HIS A 47 -4.75 6.18 -5.52
C HIS A 47 -3.66 7.24 -5.33
N GLY A 48 -3.18 7.45 -4.09
CA GLY A 48 -2.11 8.38 -3.74
C GLY A 48 -2.41 9.83 -4.12
N ALA A 49 -1.36 10.62 -4.36
CA ALA A 49 -1.50 12.05 -4.66
C ALA A 49 -2.46 12.34 -5.83
N ALA A 50 -2.47 11.50 -6.88
CA ALA A 50 -3.33 11.72 -8.04
C ALA A 50 -4.81 11.57 -7.70
N GLY A 51 -5.20 10.53 -6.96
CA GLY A 51 -6.58 10.32 -6.53
C GLY A 51 -7.04 11.41 -5.57
N LEU A 52 -6.21 11.78 -4.62
CA LEU A 52 -6.53 12.79 -3.61
C LEU A 52 -6.66 14.20 -4.21
N ILE A 53 -5.78 14.60 -5.12
CA ILE A 53 -5.86 15.89 -5.82
C ILE A 53 -7.12 15.92 -6.70
N LYS A 54 -7.43 14.83 -7.39
CA LYS A 54 -8.67 14.70 -8.16
C LYS A 54 -9.90 14.84 -7.25
N LEU A 55 -9.91 14.16 -6.11
CA LEU A 55 -11.01 14.25 -5.12
C LEU A 55 -11.22 15.68 -4.63
N GLY A 56 -10.13 16.37 -4.28
CA GLY A 56 -10.19 17.68 -3.66
C GLY A 56 -10.46 18.82 -4.63
N ALA A 57 -9.77 18.84 -5.76
CA ALA A 57 -9.72 19.95 -6.70
C ALA A 57 -10.25 19.61 -8.12
N GLY A 58 -10.57 18.35 -8.41
CA GLY A 58 -10.95 17.92 -9.75
C GLY A 58 -9.79 17.90 -10.76
N ILE A 59 -8.55 18.07 -10.30
CA ILE A 59 -7.35 18.14 -11.15
C ILE A 59 -6.80 16.73 -11.37
N THR A 60 -6.77 16.30 -12.63
CA THR A 60 -6.27 15.00 -13.08
C THR A 60 -4.85 15.10 -13.65
N PRO A 61 -4.09 14.00 -13.80
CA PRO A 61 -2.71 14.04 -14.29
C PRO A 61 -2.49 14.70 -15.65
N ASP A 62 -3.51 14.79 -16.49
CA ASP A 62 -3.51 15.47 -17.80
C ASP A 62 -3.80 16.99 -17.72
N HIS A 63 -4.20 17.48 -16.54
CA HIS A 63 -4.43 18.92 -16.33
C HIS A 63 -3.12 19.72 -16.29
N THR A 64 -3.11 20.92 -16.86
CA THR A 64 -1.92 21.79 -16.94
C THR A 64 -1.29 22.09 -15.58
N ASP A 65 -2.10 22.23 -14.55
CA ASP A 65 -1.65 22.59 -13.20
C ASP A 65 -1.29 21.38 -12.33
N TYR A 66 -1.49 20.15 -12.84
CA TYR A 66 -1.27 18.94 -12.04
C TYR A 66 0.12 18.85 -11.43
N THR A 67 1.15 19.18 -12.20
CA THR A 67 2.54 19.11 -11.73
C THR A 67 2.78 20.01 -10.52
N GLN A 68 2.21 21.23 -10.53
CA GLN A 68 2.31 22.17 -9.41
C GLN A 68 1.52 21.64 -8.20
N TRP A 69 0.26 21.26 -8.40
CA TRP A 69 -0.59 20.71 -7.33
C TRP A 69 0.04 19.48 -6.66
N ARG A 70 0.62 18.59 -7.47
CA ARG A 70 1.30 17.42 -6.94
C ARG A 70 2.54 17.78 -6.12
N ALA A 71 3.32 18.77 -6.56
CA ALA A 71 4.49 19.23 -5.81
C ALA A 71 4.07 19.82 -4.46
N GLU A 72 3.10 20.74 -4.46
CA GLU A 72 2.56 21.36 -3.24
C GLU A 72 1.97 20.32 -2.28
N TYR A 73 1.21 19.34 -2.79
CA TYR A 73 0.67 18.23 -1.99
C TYR A 73 1.77 17.41 -1.31
N LEU A 74 2.81 17.05 -2.06
CA LEU A 74 3.91 16.24 -1.53
C LEU A 74 4.75 16.99 -0.50
N ASP A 75 4.87 18.32 -0.63
CA ASP A 75 5.54 19.16 0.36
C ASP A 75 4.71 19.25 1.65
N GLU A 76 3.37 19.35 1.55
CA GLU A 76 2.49 19.26 2.71
C GLU A 76 2.59 17.90 3.40
N TYR A 77 2.58 16.82 2.63
CA TYR A 77 2.72 15.47 3.18
C TYR A 77 4.08 15.28 3.85
N ASP A 78 5.17 15.83 3.30
CA ASP A 78 6.51 15.75 3.93
C ASP A 78 6.56 16.46 5.29
N SER A 79 5.71 17.45 5.51
CA SER A 79 5.64 18.17 6.79
C SER A 79 4.90 17.41 7.90
N ARG A 80 4.07 16.41 7.54
CA ARG A 80 3.16 15.76 8.47
C ARG A 80 3.16 14.22 8.46
N TYR A 81 3.93 13.56 7.58
CA TYR A 81 3.98 12.09 7.54
C TYR A 81 4.26 11.50 8.94
N ALA A 82 3.63 10.38 9.25
CA ALA A 82 3.76 9.68 10.54
C ALA A 82 3.37 10.51 11.78
N GLN A 83 2.48 11.50 11.66
CA GLN A 83 1.87 12.17 12.80
C GLN A 83 0.69 11.36 13.36
N ASP A 84 -0.19 10.93 12.48
CA ASP A 84 -1.42 10.22 12.81
C ASP A 84 -1.45 8.79 12.23
N THR A 85 -0.46 8.42 11.41
CA THR A 85 -0.35 7.09 10.81
C THR A 85 -0.07 6.02 11.86
N THR A 86 -0.86 4.94 11.83
CA THR A 86 -0.71 3.77 12.71
C THR A 86 -0.74 2.48 11.89
N LEU A 87 -0.20 1.38 12.45
CA LEU A 87 -0.42 0.05 11.88
C LEU A 87 -1.88 -0.37 12.07
N PHE A 88 -2.43 -1.10 11.10
CA PHE A 88 -3.72 -1.76 11.29
C PHE A 88 -3.62 -2.81 12.40
N GLY A 89 -4.73 -3.02 13.13
CA GLY A 89 -4.79 -4.00 14.21
C GLY A 89 -4.49 -5.41 13.70
N GLY A 90 -3.65 -6.16 14.42
CA GLY A 90 -3.26 -7.53 14.04
C GLY A 90 -2.01 -7.63 13.13
N VAL A 91 -1.47 -6.51 12.64
CA VAL A 91 -0.28 -6.53 11.76
C VAL A 91 0.95 -7.06 12.51
N ASN A 92 1.22 -6.58 13.71
CA ASN A 92 2.38 -7.03 14.47
C ASN A 92 2.24 -8.48 14.94
N GLU A 93 1.04 -8.92 15.27
CA GLU A 93 0.73 -10.32 15.60
C GLU A 93 0.98 -11.23 14.38
N LEU A 94 0.54 -10.81 13.19
CA LEU A 94 0.82 -11.50 11.95
C LEU A 94 2.33 -11.60 11.67
N ILE A 95 3.07 -10.49 11.82
CA ILE A 95 4.52 -10.46 11.61
C ILE A 95 5.24 -11.40 12.57
N ALA A 96 4.82 -11.45 13.85
CA ALA A 96 5.36 -12.39 14.82
C ALA A 96 5.15 -13.84 14.38
N GLU A 97 3.97 -14.18 13.89
CA GLU A 97 3.62 -15.52 13.44
C GLU A 97 4.39 -15.92 12.17
N LEU A 98 4.55 -15.00 11.21
CA LEU A 98 5.39 -15.22 10.02
C LEU A 98 6.82 -15.54 10.41
N ASN A 99 7.38 -14.78 11.35
CA ASN A 99 8.75 -14.98 11.84
C ASN A 99 8.92 -16.32 12.55
N GLN A 100 7.96 -16.74 13.40
CA GLN A 100 7.99 -18.05 14.06
C GLN A 100 7.99 -19.19 13.05
N ARG A 101 7.36 -19.02 11.91
CA ARG A 101 7.32 -20.00 10.80
C ARG A 101 8.52 -19.92 9.86
N GLY A 102 9.46 -19.00 10.10
CA GLY A 102 10.60 -18.77 9.23
C GLY A 102 10.23 -18.18 7.86
N ILE A 103 9.04 -17.55 7.75
CA ILE A 103 8.56 -16.90 6.53
C ILE A 103 9.05 -15.45 6.53
N LYS A 104 9.76 -15.06 5.48
CA LYS A 104 10.23 -13.69 5.30
C LYS A 104 9.06 -12.76 4.96
N TRP A 105 9.17 -11.50 5.36
CA TRP A 105 8.18 -10.51 4.97
C TRP A 105 8.85 -9.22 4.49
N GLY A 106 8.13 -8.45 3.66
CA GLY A 106 8.63 -7.20 3.11
C GLY A 106 7.51 -6.29 2.60
N ILE A 107 7.90 -5.10 2.16
CA ILE A 107 6.99 -4.03 1.71
C ILE A 107 7.27 -3.71 0.25
N ILE A 108 6.21 -3.58 -0.55
CA ILE A 108 6.25 -3.03 -1.91
C ILE A 108 5.14 -1.99 -2.04
N THR A 109 5.49 -0.72 -2.08
CA THR A 109 4.54 0.39 -2.15
C THR A 109 4.79 1.29 -3.36
N ASN A 110 3.75 1.98 -3.83
CA ASN A 110 3.89 3.05 -4.83
C ASN A 110 4.29 4.41 -4.21
N ASN A 111 4.40 4.46 -2.88
CA ASN A 111 4.86 5.65 -2.19
C ASN A 111 6.35 5.91 -2.51
N PRO A 112 6.77 7.15 -2.83
CA PRO A 112 8.16 7.47 -3.12
C PRO A 112 9.12 7.15 -1.96
N MET A 113 10.37 6.76 -2.30
CA MET A 113 11.41 6.40 -1.34
C MET A 113 11.66 7.50 -0.30
N ARG A 114 11.62 8.76 -0.69
CA ARG A 114 11.80 9.90 0.22
C ARG A 114 10.83 9.89 1.42
N PHE A 115 9.66 9.27 1.28
CA PHE A 115 8.68 9.12 2.35
C PHE A 115 8.81 7.77 3.06
N THR A 116 8.98 6.68 2.32
CA THR A 116 9.07 5.34 2.92
C THR A 116 10.28 5.19 3.84
N ASP A 117 11.43 5.77 3.47
CA ASP A 117 12.64 5.76 4.30
C ASP A 117 12.43 6.45 5.65
N LYS A 118 11.54 7.44 5.70
CA LYS A 118 11.21 8.18 6.92
C LYS A 118 10.05 7.56 7.70
N LEU A 119 9.05 7.02 7.00
CA LEU A 119 7.81 6.50 7.57
C LEU A 119 8.01 5.10 8.16
N VAL A 120 8.56 4.15 7.38
CA VAL A 120 8.65 2.75 7.77
C VAL A 120 9.33 2.55 9.14
N PRO A 121 10.47 3.23 9.46
CA PRO A 121 11.09 3.10 10.77
C PRO A 121 10.26 3.60 11.95
N LYS A 122 9.24 4.44 11.70
CA LYS A 122 8.39 5.04 12.74
C LYS A 122 7.12 4.24 13.02
N LEU A 123 6.76 3.28 12.15
CA LEU A 123 5.51 2.52 12.26
C LEU A 123 5.48 1.52 13.42
N GLY A 124 6.62 1.26 14.08
CA GLY A 124 6.66 0.36 15.24
C GLY A 124 6.49 -1.12 14.90
N PHE A 125 6.97 -1.55 13.73
CA PHE A 125 7.06 -2.98 13.42
C PHE A 125 7.95 -3.70 14.43
N ILE A 126 7.44 -4.75 15.06
CA ILE A 126 8.20 -5.54 16.06
C ILE A 126 9.38 -6.30 15.46
N ILE A 127 9.32 -6.60 14.18
CA ILE A 127 10.40 -7.20 13.40
C ILE A 127 10.49 -6.39 12.10
N PRO A 128 11.67 -5.89 11.74
CA PRO A 128 11.82 -5.08 10.53
C PRO A 128 11.55 -5.90 9.26
N PRO A 129 11.04 -5.26 8.18
CA PRO A 129 10.88 -5.92 6.89
C PRO A 129 12.23 -6.35 6.33
N ALA A 130 12.28 -7.52 5.69
CA ALA A 130 13.48 -8.03 5.01
C ALA A 130 13.81 -7.22 3.74
N VAL A 131 12.82 -6.54 3.17
CA VAL A 131 12.98 -5.64 2.02
C VAL A 131 11.89 -4.57 2.03
N VAL A 132 12.24 -3.36 1.60
CA VAL A 132 11.31 -2.27 1.30
C VAL A 132 11.58 -1.82 -0.13
N VAL A 133 10.53 -1.86 -0.97
CA VAL A 133 10.56 -1.40 -2.36
C VAL A 133 9.56 -0.25 -2.50
N SER A 134 10.07 0.92 -2.81
CA SER A 134 9.31 2.16 -2.99
C SER A 134 8.91 2.34 -4.45
N GLY A 135 8.00 3.25 -4.75
CA GLY A 135 7.45 3.46 -6.08
C GLY A 135 8.48 3.86 -7.14
N ASP A 136 9.57 4.45 -6.73
CA ASP A 136 10.68 4.92 -7.57
C ASP A 136 11.93 4.01 -7.52
N THR A 137 11.95 2.96 -6.70
CA THR A 137 13.10 2.05 -6.56
C THR A 137 13.46 1.34 -7.88
N CYS A 138 12.45 0.92 -8.65
CA CYS A 138 12.64 0.11 -9.85
C CYS A 138 12.35 0.87 -11.15
N GLY A 139 12.09 2.18 -11.07
CA GLY A 139 11.74 3.03 -12.21
C GLY A 139 10.30 2.84 -12.73
N GLU A 140 9.60 1.80 -12.32
CA GLU A 140 8.20 1.55 -12.63
C GLU A 140 7.47 1.06 -11.37
N PRO A 141 6.38 1.75 -10.95
CA PRO A 141 5.56 1.33 -9.80
C PRO A 141 4.63 0.16 -10.17
N LYS A 142 3.92 -0.40 -9.17
CA LYS A 142 2.80 -1.32 -9.40
C LYS A 142 1.75 -0.63 -10.31
N PRO A 143 1.16 -1.33 -11.30
CA PRO A 143 1.08 -2.77 -11.48
C PRO A 143 2.22 -3.43 -12.26
N SER A 144 3.37 -2.74 -12.49
CA SER A 144 4.54 -3.38 -13.09
C SER A 144 5.02 -4.56 -12.25
N VAL A 145 5.54 -5.60 -12.91
CA VAL A 145 6.17 -6.76 -12.24
C VAL A 145 7.55 -6.44 -11.68
N LYS A 146 8.19 -5.35 -12.11
CA LYS A 146 9.56 -5.02 -11.72
C LYS A 146 9.77 -4.94 -10.21
N PRO A 147 8.95 -4.19 -9.43
CA PRO A 147 9.11 -4.14 -7.98
C PRO A 147 8.89 -5.50 -7.31
N MET A 148 7.99 -6.33 -7.85
CA MET A 148 7.69 -7.65 -7.31
C MET A 148 8.89 -8.60 -7.46
N LEU A 149 9.45 -8.68 -8.67
CA LEU A 149 10.62 -9.53 -8.97
C LEU A 149 11.87 -9.02 -8.27
N TYR A 150 12.05 -7.70 -8.19
CA TYR A 150 13.14 -7.08 -7.43
C TYR A 150 13.09 -7.47 -5.95
N ALA A 151 11.92 -7.32 -5.30
CA ALA A 151 11.75 -7.69 -3.90
C ALA A 151 12.08 -9.18 -3.67
N CYS A 152 11.56 -10.08 -4.52
CA CYS A 152 11.86 -11.51 -4.44
C CYS A 152 13.36 -11.80 -4.58
N GLY A 153 14.04 -11.12 -5.50
CA GLY A 153 15.50 -11.24 -5.68
C GLY A 153 16.28 -10.84 -4.42
N GLN A 154 15.91 -9.71 -3.81
CA GLN A 154 16.56 -9.20 -2.60
C GLN A 154 16.46 -10.17 -1.41
N ILE A 155 15.32 -10.84 -1.25
CA ILE A 155 15.08 -11.75 -0.14
C ILE A 155 15.31 -13.23 -0.51
N HIS A 156 15.79 -13.50 -1.73
CA HIS A 156 16.00 -14.87 -2.24
C HIS A 156 14.74 -15.75 -2.11
N ALA A 157 13.59 -15.25 -2.53
CA ALA A 157 12.31 -15.96 -2.55
C ALA A 157 11.89 -16.24 -4.00
N ASN A 158 11.21 -17.38 -4.21
CA ASN A 158 10.59 -17.67 -5.50
C ASN A 158 9.19 -17.00 -5.56
N PRO A 159 8.87 -16.21 -6.59
CA PRO A 159 7.53 -15.62 -6.74
C PRO A 159 6.39 -16.63 -6.61
N GLN A 160 6.52 -17.83 -7.16
CA GLN A 160 5.51 -18.90 -7.03
C GLN A 160 5.30 -19.40 -5.59
N HIS A 161 6.24 -19.13 -4.71
CA HIS A 161 6.19 -19.46 -3.29
C HIS A 161 6.02 -18.20 -2.40
N THR A 162 5.57 -17.10 -3.00
CA THR A 162 5.37 -15.82 -2.34
C THR A 162 3.90 -15.42 -2.43
N LEU A 163 3.32 -14.95 -1.32
CA LEU A 163 2.04 -14.25 -1.31
C LEU A 163 2.29 -12.74 -1.46
N TYR A 164 1.42 -12.09 -2.21
CA TYR A 164 1.36 -10.64 -2.22
C TYR A 164 0.00 -10.15 -1.69
N VAL A 165 0.02 -9.29 -0.69
CA VAL A 165 -1.15 -8.76 0.01
C VAL A 165 -1.28 -7.27 -0.30
N GLY A 166 -2.46 -6.84 -0.75
CA GLY A 166 -2.76 -5.43 -1.01
C GLY A 166 -4.25 -5.17 -1.04
N ASP A 167 -4.63 -3.90 -1.06
CA ASP A 167 -6.02 -3.44 -1.01
C ASP A 167 -6.49 -2.77 -2.32
N ALA A 168 -5.67 -2.75 -3.37
CA ALA A 168 -6.01 -2.11 -4.64
C ALA A 168 -5.86 -3.07 -5.83
N GLU A 169 -6.59 -2.79 -6.92
CA GLU A 169 -6.53 -3.57 -8.17
C GLU A 169 -5.10 -3.76 -8.68
N ARG A 170 -4.29 -2.69 -8.66
CA ARG A 170 -2.88 -2.72 -9.10
C ARG A 170 -2.03 -3.71 -8.31
N ASP A 171 -2.39 -4.00 -7.06
CA ASP A 171 -1.70 -4.97 -6.20
C ASP A 171 -1.95 -6.38 -6.68
N ILE A 172 -3.22 -6.68 -6.93
CA ILE A 172 -3.65 -7.98 -7.45
C ILE A 172 -3.06 -8.21 -8.84
N GLN A 173 -3.09 -7.19 -9.71
CA GLN A 173 -2.48 -7.26 -11.04
C GLN A 173 -0.97 -7.50 -10.98
N ALA A 174 -0.23 -6.72 -10.16
CA ALA A 174 1.23 -6.85 -10.04
C ALA A 174 1.63 -8.23 -9.51
N GLY A 175 0.98 -8.69 -8.42
CA GLY A 175 1.24 -10.00 -7.83
C GLY A 175 0.98 -11.14 -8.81
N ARG A 176 -0.18 -11.13 -9.47
CA ARG A 176 -0.53 -12.13 -10.49
C ARG A 176 0.45 -12.16 -11.66
N ASN A 177 0.78 -10.99 -12.21
CA ASN A 177 1.70 -10.88 -13.34
C ASN A 177 3.12 -11.35 -12.98
N ALA A 178 3.52 -11.27 -11.71
CA ALA A 178 4.78 -11.79 -11.22
C ALA A 178 4.75 -13.30 -10.89
N GLY A 179 3.59 -13.97 -11.03
CA GLY A 179 3.41 -15.38 -10.70
C GLY A 179 3.26 -15.66 -9.21
N MET A 180 2.94 -14.65 -8.41
CA MET A 180 2.61 -14.80 -7.00
C MET A 180 1.15 -15.18 -6.81
N LYS A 181 0.81 -15.74 -5.63
CA LYS A 181 -0.56 -15.79 -5.17
C LYS A 181 -0.94 -14.46 -4.52
N THR A 182 -2.13 -13.97 -4.84
CA THR A 182 -2.61 -12.65 -4.42
C THR A 182 -3.67 -12.74 -3.34
N VAL A 183 -3.60 -11.81 -2.41
CA VAL A 183 -4.52 -11.72 -1.26
C VAL A 183 -5.08 -10.30 -1.20
N LEU A 184 -6.40 -10.16 -1.25
CA LEU A 184 -7.07 -8.89 -1.05
C LEU A 184 -7.24 -8.62 0.44
N ALA A 185 -6.75 -7.47 0.89
CA ALA A 185 -6.94 -6.93 2.23
C ALA A 185 -8.24 -6.12 2.28
N GLU A 186 -9.36 -6.76 2.72
CA GLU A 186 -10.69 -6.14 2.68
C GLU A 186 -10.90 -5.03 3.72
N TRP A 187 -9.95 -4.85 4.65
CA TRP A 187 -9.96 -3.71 5.60
C TRP A 187 -9.37 -2.43 5.01
N GLY A 188 -8.85 -2.49 3.78
CA GLY A 188 -8.11 -1.38 3.15
C GLY A 188 -8.98 -0.25 2.63
N TYR A 189 -8.39 0.57 1.77
CA TYR A 189 -9.04 1.75 1.21
C TYR A 189 -9.86 1.41 -0.05
N ILE A 190 -10.80 0.49 0.12
CA ILE A 190 -11.69 0.02 -0.95
C ILE A 190 -12.95 0.90 -0.92
N SER A 191 -13.35 1.41 -2.07
CA SER A 191 -14.58 2.18 -2.22
C SER A 191 -15.75 1.29 -2.67
N ASP A 192 -16.96 1.77 -2.49
CA ASP A 192 -18.17 1.10 -3.00
C ASP A 192 -18.24 1.04 -4.54
N GLU A 193 -17.40 1.85 -5.23
CA GLU A 193 -17.28 1.86 -6.69
C GLU A 193 -16.32 0.77 -7.20
N ASP A 194 -15.49 0.18 -6.33
CA ASP A 194 -14.52 -0.82 -6.69
C ASP A 194 -15.17 -2.20 -6.88
N ASP A 195 -15.17 -2.70 -8.11
CA ASP A 195 -15.58 -4.08 -8.40
C ASP A 195 -14.45 -5.07 -8.05
N THR A 196 -14.28 -5.30 -6.76
CA THR A 196 -13.21 -6.19 -6.25
C THR A 196 -13.32 -7.64 -6.72
N ASP A 197 -14.50 -8.06 -7.21
CA ASP A 197 -14.68 -9.39 -7.79
C ASP A 197 -14.01 -9.49 -9.17
N SER A 198 -14.02 -8.39 -9.94
CA SER A 198 -13.33 -8.32 -11.23
C SER A 198 -11.80 -8.43 -11.09
N TRP A 199 -11.22 -8.05 -9.95
CA TRP A 199 -9.78 -8.15 -9.70
C TRP A 199 -9.30 -9.60 -9.58
N GLN A 200 -10.19 -10.54 -9.19
CA GLN A 200 -9.94 -11.98 -9.08
C GLN A 200 -8.72 -12.32 -8.19
N PRO A 201 -8.66 -11.86 -6.93
CA PRO A 201 -7.62 -12.29 -6.01
C PRO A 201 -7.72 -13.79 -5.73
N ASP A 202 -6.58 -14.47 -5.44
CA ASP A 202 -6.60 -15.87 -5.04
C ASP A 202 -7.25 -16.08 -3.67
N TYR A 203 -7.10 -15.10 -2.77
CA TYR A 203 -7.68 -15.10 -1.42
C TYR A 203 -8.23 -13.73 -1.06
N ARG A 204 -9.21 -13.71 -0.16
CA ARG A 204 -9.76 -12.53 0.50
C ARG A 204 -9.69 -12.74 1.99
N ILE A 205 -9.30 -11.70 2.73
CA ILE A 205 -9.18 -11.72 4.18
C ILE A 205 -9.71 -10.41 4.76
N ALA A 206 -10.51 -10.50 5.82
CA ALA A 206 -11.10 -9.35 6.49
C ALA A 206 -10.19 -8.73 7.57
N THR A 207 -9.19 -9.49 8.04
CA THR A 207 -8.23 -9.03 9.04
C THR A 207 -6.82 -9.56 8.74
N PRO A 208 -5.75 -8.85 9.16
CA PRO A 208 -4.38 -9.29 8.90
C PRO A 208 -4.08 -10.71 9.37
N ILE A 209 -4.56 -11.10 10.55
CA ILE A 209 -4.25 -12.42 11.14
C ILE A 209 -4.85 -13.60 10.35
N GLU A 210 -5.92 -13.37 9.58
CA GLU A 210 -6.53 -14.42 8.74
C GLU A 210 -5.59 -14.92 7.64
N LEU A 211 -4.53 -14.15 7.31
CA LEU A 211 -3.50 -14.56 6.35
C LEU A 211 -2.87 -15.90 6.72
N ILE A 212 -2.79 -16.22 8.00
CA ILE A 212 -2.23 -17.47 8.49
C ILE A 212 -2.96 -18.68 7.88
N GLY A 213 -4.27 -18.56 7.67
CA GLY A 213 -5.08 -19.57 6.99
C GLY A 213 -4.70 -19.80 5.52
N CYS A 214 -4.18 -18.77 4.85
CA CYS A 214 -3.75 -18.85 3.45
C CYS A 214 -2.39 -19.58 3.29
N LEU A 215 -1.55 -19.56 4.34
CA LEU A 215 -0.21 -20.19 4.31
C LEU A 215 -0.26 -21.71 4.26
N THR A 216 -1.35 -22.32 4.76
CA THR A 216 -1.48 -23.77 4.95
C THR A 216 -2.32 -24.46 3.86
N LYS A 217 -3.04 -23.70 3.03
CA LYS A 217 -3.83 -24.29 1.95
C LYS A 217 -2.90 -24.92 0.91
N LYS A 218 -2.98 -26.25 0.74
CA LYS A 218 -2.30 -26.96 -0.36
C LYS A 218 -2.73 -26.34 -1.68
N GLN A 219 -1.75 -26.06 -2.54
CA GLN A 219 -2.01 -25.78 -3.95
C GLN A 219 -2.76 -26.97 -4.53
N VAL A 220 -4.01 -26.78 -4.93
CA VAL A 220 -4.79 -27.72 -5.73
C VAL A 220 -4.43 -27.54 -7.18
#